data_5d89327260d204aa224e58c1aebe20b6
#
_entry.id   5d89327260d204aa224e58c1aebe20b6
#
_cell.length_a   1.000
_cell.length_b   1.000
_cell.length_c   1.000
_cell.angle_alpha   90.00
_cell.angle_beta   90.00
_cell.angle_gamma   90.00
#
_symmetry.space_group_name_H-M   'P 1'
#
loop_
_entity.id
_entity.type
_entity.pdbx_description
1 polymer ?
#
loop_
_entity_poly.entity_id
_entity_poly.type
_entity_poly.pdbx_seq_one_letter_code
_entity_poly.pdbx_strand_id
1 'polypeptide(L)'
;MSLGPVRVASGGEGEALGFSGEVLDIVIERAYAPGAPVEMTIDRPDGPLAVRGKTIGSKRGEDGRFRVRLRLVSLRREDRARLTTT
;
A
#
# COMPACT_ATOMS: atom_id res chain seq x y z
N MET A 1 -4.01 0.85 -13.74
CA MET A 1 -2.96 -0.16 -13.60
C MET A 1 -2.55 -0.32 -12.15
N SER A 2 -2.28 -1.53 -11.75
CA SER A 2 -1.88 -1.85 -10.39
C SER A 2 -0.35 -1.80 -10.26
N LEU A 3 0.12 -1.42 -9.07
CA LEU A 3 1.56 -1.46 -8.77
C LEU A 3 2.05 -2.87 -8.45
N GLY A 4 1.15 -3.76 -8.12
CA GLY A 4 1.45 -5.15 -7.83
C GLY A 4 0.76 -5.65 -6.57
N PRO A 5 0.82 -6.97 -6.33
CA PRO A 5 0.24 -7.54 -5.12
C PRO A 5 0.97 -7.04 -3.87
N VAL A 6 0.22 -6.93 -2.77
CA VAL A 6 0.80 -6.55 -1.48
C VAL A 6 0.49 -7.62 -0.44
N ARG A 7 1.43 -7.80 0.48
CA ARG A 7 1.28 -8.66 1.64
C ARG A 7 1.58 -7.85 2.89
N VAL A 8 0.62 -7.80 3.79
CA VAL A 8 0.77 -7.05 5.03
C VAL A 8 1.45 -7.92 6.07
N ALA A 9 2.41 -7.35 6.80
CA ALA A 9 3.21 -8.08 7.78
C ALA A 9 2.36 -8.73 8.87
N SER A 10 1.28 -8.09 9.29
CA SER A 10 0.35 -8.63 10.29
C SER A 10 -0.63 -9.64 9.73
N GLY A 11 -0.58 -9.92 8.44
CA GLY A 11 -1.49 -10.81 7.73
C GLY A 11 -2.42 -10.04 6.81
N GLY A 12 -2.84 -10.69 5.74
CA GLY A 12 -3.70 -10.09 4.74
C GLY A 12 -2.96 -9.82 3.45
N GLU A 13 -3.68 -9.99 2.37
CA GLU A 13 -3.17 -9.80 1.02
C GLU A 13 -4.08 -8.86 0.26
N GLY A 14 -3.53 -8.12 -0.66
CA GLY A 14 -4.27 -7.19 -1.48
C GLY A 14 -3.46 -6.74 -2.68
N GLU A 15 -3.78 -5.57 -3.18
CA GLU A 15 -3.15 -5.04 -4.37
C GLU A 15 -2.88 -3.55 -4.20
N ALA A 16 -1.69 -3.11 -4.58
CA ALA A 16 -1.35 -1.71 -4.61
C ALA A 16 -1.85 -1.11 -5.91
N LEU A 17 -2.67 -0.06 -5.82
CA LEU A 17 -3.30 0.56 -6.98
C LEU A 17 -2.49 1.70 -7.55
N GLY A 18 -1.95 2.55 -6.70
CA GLY A 18 -1.22 3.71 -7.15
C GLY A 18 -0.49 4.43 -6.02
N PHE A 19 0.47 5.23 -6.41
CA PHE A 19 1.26 6.02 -5.47
C PHE A 19 1.39 7.44 -6.03
N SER A 20 1.09 8.43 -5.21
CA SER A 20 1.19 9.83 -5.58
C SER A 20 1.63 10.65 -4.38
N GLY A 21 2.68 11.45 -4.57
CA GLY A 21 3.27 12.19 -3.45
C GLY A 21 3.85 11.23 -2.42
N GLU A 22 3.22 11.13 -1.28
CA GLU A 22 3.61 10.20 -0.22
C GLU A 22 2.49 9.21 0.11
N VAL A 23 1.42 9.20 -0.69
CA VAL A 23 0.22 8.42 -0.42
C VAL A 23 0.16 7.21 -1.34
N LEU A 24 0.01 6.04 -0.73
CA LEU A 24 -0.18 4.77 -1.42
C LEU A 24 -1.63 4.34 -1.25
N ASP A 25 -2.26 4.00 -2.36
CA ASP A 25 -3.61 3.42 -2.37
C ASP A 25 -3.51 1.92 -2.55
N ILE A 26 -4.16 1.17 -1.67
CA ILE A 26 -4.24 -0.30 -1.80
C ILE A 26 -5.69 -0.74 -1.69
N VAL A 27 -5.96 -1.93 -2.22
CA VAL A 27 -7.22 -2.64 -2.01
C VAL A 27 -6.89 -3.91 -1.24
N ILE A 28 -7.57 -4.15 -0.13
CA ILE A 28 -7.29 -5.27 0.75
C ILE A 28 -8.57 -5.72 1.44
N GLU A 29 -8.57 -6.94 1.96
CA GLU A 29 -9.77 -7.55 2.56
C GLU A 29 -10.14 -7.01 3.93
N ARG A 30 -9.28 -6.21 4.57
CA ARG A 30 -9.57 -5.66 5.89
C ARG A 30 -9.38 -4.16 5.94
N ALA A 31 -10.13 -3.51 6.81
CA ALA A 31 -10.00 -2.08 7.06
C ALA A 31 -8.98 -1.83 8.16
N TYR A 32 -8.36 -0.67 8.13
CA TYR A 32 -7.45 -0.21 9.17
C TYR A 32 -7.96 1.12 9.71
N ALA A 33 -7.86 1.31 11.01
CA ALA A 33 -8.26 2.56 11.63
C ALA A 33 -7.31 3.69 11.21
N PRO A 34 -7.82 4.93 11.07
CA PRO A 34 -6.96 6.08 10.78
C PRO A 34 -5.83 6.19 11.82
N GLY A 35 -4.62 6.41 11.35
CA GLY A 35 -3.43 6.48 12.19
C GLY A 35 -2.79 5.14 12.48
N ALA A 36 -3.43 4.01 12.14
CA ALA A 36 -2.85 2.69 12.39
C ALA A 36 -1.59 2.50 11.53
N PRO A 37 -0.48 2.04 12.14
CA PRO A 37 0.73 1.74 11.37
C PRO A 37 0.56 0.44 10.59
N VAL A 38 1.05 0.42 9.36
CA VAL A 38 0.97 -0.76 8.50
C VAL A 38 2.32 -0.98 7.85
N GLU A 39 2.84 -2.20 7.96
CA GLU A 39 4.03 -2.64 7.25
C GLU A 39 3.62 -3.66 6.21
N MET A 40 4.14 -3.52 5.00
CA MET A 40 3.77 -4.41 3.91
C MET A 40 4.91 -4.58 2.92
N THR A 41 4.80 -5.61 2.10
CA THR A 41 5.69 -5.84 0.97
C THR A 41 4.88 -5.77 -0.29
N ILE A 42 5.33 -4.95 -1.24
CA ILE A 42 4.73 -4.85 -2.57
C ILE A 42 5.58 -5.70 -3.52
N ASP A 43 4.96 -6.66 -4.20
CA ASP A 43 5.67 -7.47 -5.19
C ASP A 43 5.74 -6.70 -6.50
N ARG A 44 6.93 -6.17 -6.79
CA ARG A 44 7.20 -5.43 -8.03
C ARG A 44 7.92 -6.32 -9.02
N PRO A 45 7.86 -6.02 -10.33
CA PRO A 45 8.58 -6.82 -11.34
C PRO A 45 10.09 -6.92 -11.10
N ASP A 46 10.69 -5.91 -10.49
CA ASP A 46 12.11 -5.86 -10.18
C ASP A 46 12.43 -6.41 -8.78
N GLY A 47 11.45 -6.98 -8.09
CA GLY A 47 11.63 -7.60 -6.79
C GLY A 47 10.73 -7.01 -5.72
N PRO A 48 10.67 -7.65 -4.54
CA PRO A 48 9.82 -7.17 -3.46
C PRO A 48 10.31 -5.84 -2.90
N LEU A 49 9.36 -4.99 -2.52
CA LEU A 49 9.64 -3.69 -1.93
C LEU A 49 8.94 -3.60 -0.59
N ALA A 50 9.70 -3.54 0.50
CA ALA A 50 9.14 -3.38 1.83
C ALA A 50 8.87 -1.90 2.09
N VAL A 51 7.65 -1.59 2.52
CA VAL A 51 7.26 -0.22 2.85
C VAL A 51 6.51 -0.21 4.17
N ARG A 52 6.49 0.94 4.81
CA ARG A 52 5.66 1.15 6.00
C ARG A 52 4.98 2.49 5.89
N GLY A 53 3.81 2.59 6.49
CA GLY A 53 3.05 3.81 6.47
C GLY A 53 2.04 3.88 7.59
N LYS A 54 1.36 5.01 7.67
CA LYS A 54 0.23 5.19 8.59
C LYS A 54 -1.04 5.32 7.78
N THR A 55 -2.09 4.66 8.23
CA THR A 55 -3.38 4.70 7.57
C THR A 55 -3.96 6.10 7.65
N ILE A 56 -4.33 6.66 6.50
CA ILE A 56 -5.09 7.90 6.43
C ILE A 56 -6.56 7.59 6.62
N GLY A 57 -7.05 6.55 5.93
CA GLY A 57 -8.42 6.11 6.05
C GLY A 57 -8.67 4.86 5.23
N SER A 58 -9.80 4.23 5.48
CA SER A 58 -10.26 3.04 4.76
C SER A 58 -11.68 3.26 4.31
N LYS A 59 -11.99 2.82 3.10
CA LYS A 59 -13.33 2.93 2.53
C LYS A 59 -13.73 1.59 1.94
N ARG A 60 -14.93 1.13 2.29
CA ARG A 60 -15.45 -0.13 1.75
C ARG A 60 -15.83 0.04 0.29
N GLY A 61 -15.35 -0.85 -0.56
CA GLY A 61 -15.70 -0.91 -1.96
C GLY A 61 -16.93 -1.77 -2.21
N GLU A 62 -17.39 -1.77 -3.45
CA GLU A 62 -18.59 -2.50 -3.84
C GLU A 62 -18.41 -4.02 -3.80
N ASP A 63 -17.17 -4.46 -3.94
CA ASP A 63 -16.83 -5.90 -3.95
C ASP A 63 -16.58 -6.46 -2.53
N GLY A 64 -16.84 -5.68 -1.50
CA GLY A 64 -16.61 -6.08 -0.11
C GLY A 64 -15.19 -5.92 0.36
N ARG A 65 -14.29 -5.47 -0.50
CA ARG A 65 -12.93 -5.15 -0.14
C ARG A 65 -12.84 -3.71 0.32
N PHE A 66 -11.73 -3.37 0.97
CA PHE A 66 -11.52 -2.01 1.46
C PHE A 66 -10.43 -1.32 0.65
N ARG A 67 -10.68 -0.08 0.29
CA ARG A 67 -9.68 0.79 -0.28
C ARG A 67 -9.02 1.54 0.87
N VAL A 68 -7.74 1.30 1.06
CA VAL A 68 -6.98 1.87 2.18
C VAL A 68 -5.95 2.84 1.61
N ARG A 69 -5.93 4.04 2.17
CA ARG A 69 -4.93 5.05 1.82
C ARG A 69 -3.92 5.15 2.94
N LEU A 70 -2.65 5.09 2.57
CA LEU A 70 -1.55 5.08 3.53
C LEU A 70 -0.58 6.20 3.18
N ARG A 71 -0.15 6.94 4.21
CA ARG A 71 0.98 7.85 4.04
C ARG A 71 2.25 7.09 4.37
N LEU A 72 3.11 6.89 3.38
CA LEU A 72 4.35 6.17 3.58
C LEU A 72 5.33 7.01 4.39
N VAL A 73 6.06 6.34 5.30
CA VAL A 73 7.06 6.97 6.15
C VAL A 73 8.42 6.34 5.86
N SER A 74 9.49 7.12 6.05
CA SER A 74 10.86 6.66 5.88
C SER A 74 11.13 6.04 4.49
N LEU A 75 10.46 6.54 3.48
CA LEU A 75 10.60 6.04 2.12
C LEU A 75 11.89 6.61 1.48
N ARG A 76 12.79 5.71 1.08
CA ARG A 76 14.03 6.10 0.44
C ARG A 76 13.78 6.60 -0.97
N ARG A 77 14.70 7.42 -1.48
CA ARG A 77 14.59 7.96 -2.83
C ARG A 77 14.51 6.87 -3.89
N GLU A 78 15.34 5.86 -3.79
CA GLU A 78 15.33 4.74 -4.73
C GLU A 78 14.03 3.94 -4.65
N ASP A 79 13.45 3.79 -3.47
CA ASP A 79 12.19 3.10 -3.31
C ASP A 79 11.03 3.91 -3.86
N ARG A 80 11.07 5.23 -3.67
CA ARG A 80 10.08 6.12 -4.26
C ARG A 80 10.12 6.05 -5.79
N ALA A 81 11.32 6.00 -6.36
CA ALA A 81 11.48 5.86 -7.81
C ALA A 81 10.86 4.54 -8.32
N ARG A 82 11.01 3.47 -7.56
CA ARG A 82 10.41 2.16 -7.91
C ARG A 82 8.88 2.22 -7.93
N LEU A 83 8.28 3.02 -7.05
CA LEU A 83 6.82 3.16 -6.98
C LEU A 83 6.27 4.09 -8.05
N THR A 84 7.05 5.08 -8.49
CA THR A 84 6.61 6.07 -9.47
C THR A 84 6.98 5.72 -10.89
N THR A 85 7.91 4.79 -11.08
CA THR A 85 8.30 4.33 -12.42
C THR A 85 7.27 3.33 -12.93
N THR A 86 6.67 3.62 -14.03
CA THR A 86 5.72 2.74 -14.69
C THR A 86 6.30 2.20 -15.99
#